data_33eb8bf6ec5a9d509a3ed16eabe4f623
#
_entry.id   33eb8bf6ec5a9d509a3ed16eabe4f623
#
_cell.length_a   1.000
_cell.length_b   1.000
_cell.length_c   1.000
_cell.angle_alpha   90.00
_cell.angle_beta   90.00
_cell.angle_gamma   90.00
#
_symmetry.space_group_name_H-M   'P 1'
#
loop_
_entity.id
_entity.type
_entity.pdbx_description
1 polymer ?
#
loop_
_entity_poly.entity_id
_entity_poly.type
_entity_poly.pdbx_seq_one_letter_code
_entity_poly.pdbx_strand_id
1 'polypeptide(L)'
;GAYAYPTEHDSVKIFSSTQGPTQVQRTVARVLGIGMNRIEVDVPRLGGGFGGKEDQASAWGAMAAMTAYILKRPAKCIPHRMEDMRMTGKRNPYSSDYKIGLDEHYNIIAYEATFYQNGGAAADLSPAILERTLFHATNSYNIPHVHVVAHSCRTNLPPNTAFRGFGGPQGMFVIEAAIDHAAKKT
;
A
#
# COMPACT_ATOMS: atom_id res chain seq x y z
N GLY A 1 12.51 -6.67 7.20
CA GLY A 1 13.05 -6.71 8.55
C GLY A 1 13.97 -5.53 8.85
N ALA A 2 14.32 -5.37 10.12
CA ALA A 2 15.19 -4.31 10.60
C ALA A 2 16.18 -4.83 11.64
N TYR A 3 17.29 -4.11 11.77
CA TYR A 3 18.29 -4.29 12.83
C TYR A 3 18.57 -2.93 13.46
N ALA A 4 18.62 -2.85 14.76
CA ALA A 4 18.88 -1.61 15.49
C ALA A 4 19.88 -1.81 16.60
N TYR A 5 20.62 -0.76 16.95
CA TYR A 5 21.50 -0.74 18.11
C TYR A 5 21.54 0.65 18.75
N PRO A 6 21.72 0.74 20.07
CA PRO A 6 21.87 2.01 20.75
C PRO A 6 23.20 2.65 20.38
N THR A 7 23.19 3.99 20.29
CA THR A 7 24.39 4.79 20.10
C THR A 7 24.56 5.77 21.27
N GLU A 8 25.53 6.66 21.21
CA GLU A 8 25.78 7.65 22.25
C GLU A 8 24.58 8.60 22.45
N HIS A 9 24.52 9.23 23.62
CA HIS A 9 23.49 10.21 23.98
C HIS A 9 22.05 9.70 23.87
N ASP A 10 21.82 8.42 24.25
CA ASP A 10 20.51 7.77 24.11
C ASP A 10 19.91 7.81 22.71
N SER A 11 20.73 7.76 21.71
CA SER A 11 20.32 7.70 20.30
C SER A 11 20.27 6.26 19.79
N VAL A 12 19.63 6.05 18.63
CA VAL A 12 19.48 4.73 18.02
C VAL A 12 19.82 4.79 16.54
N LYS A 13 20.64 3.85 16.08
CA LYS A 13 20.86 3.61 14.65
C LYS A 13 20.09 2.37 14.20
N ILE A 14 19.43 2.49 13.06
CA ILE A 14 18.54 1.46 12.50
C ILE A 14 18.97 1.17 11.07
N PHE A 15 19.21 -0.09 10.75
CA PHE A 15 19.28 -0.59 9.39
C PHE A 15 17.94 -1.19 9.02
N SER A 16 17.26 -0.63 8.01
CA SER A 16 15.95 -1.07 7.59
C SER A 16 15.87 -1.23 6.07
N SER A 17 15.27 -2.32 5.62
CA SER A 17 14.92 -2.48 4.21
C SER A 17 13.61 -1.75 3.96
N THR A 18 13.70 -0.45 3.63
CA THR A 18 12.56 0.45 3.46
C THR A 18 12.71 1.38 2.25
N GLN A 19 11.59 1.75 1.62
CA GLN A 19 11.50 2.79 0.61
C GLN A 19 11.37 4.19 1.24
N GLY A 20 11.00 4.27 2.53
CA GLY A 20 10.75 5.50 3.27
C GLY A 20 11.59 5.62 4.55
N PRO A 21 12.92 5.86 4.50
CA PRO A 21 13.74 5.95 5.71
C PRO A 21 13.26 7.03 6.68
N THR A 22 12.83 8.19 6.17
CA THR A 22 12.26 9.26 7.00
C THR A 22 10.95 8.85 7.68
N GLN A 23 10.15 8.00 7.04
CA GLN A 23 8.93 7.48 7.65
C GLN A 23 9.24 6.52 8.80
N VAL A 24 10.23 5.65 8.63
CA VAL A 24 10.74 4.79 9.72
C VAL A 24 11.25 5.66 10.88
N GLN A 25 12.09 6.66 10.58
CA GLN A 25 12.63 7.59 11.58
C GLN A 25 11.51 8.28 12.38
N ARG A 26 10.51 8.83 11.69
CA ARG A 26 9.36 9.51 12.30
C ARG A 26 8.54 8.57 13.17
N THR A 27 8.29 7.36 12.71
CA THR A 27 7.54 6.35 13.46
C THR A 27 8.28 5.92 14.73
N VAL A 28 9.58 5.66 14.62
CA VAL A 28 10.42 5.30 15.76
C VAL A 28 10.49 6.44 16.79
N ALA A 29 10.63 7.68 16.33
CA ALA A 29 10.63 8.86 17.21
C ALA A 29 9.35 8.94 18.05
N ARG A 30 8.20 8.71 17.42
CA ARG A 30 6.90 8.69 18.11
C ARG A 30 6.79 7.53 19.11
N VAL A 31 7.22 6.35 18.73
CA VAL A 31 7.16 5.15 19.58
C VAL A 31 8.06 5.29 20.82
N LEU A 32 9.26 5.85 20.65
CA LEU A 32 10.22 6.03 21.74
C LEU A 32 9.99 7.32 22.55
N GLY A 33 9.20 8.26 22.05
CA GLY A 33 9.00 9.57 22.66
C GLY A 33 10.24 10.46 22.68
N ILE A 34 11.12 10.31 21.67
CA ILE A 34 12.37 11.07 21.54
C ILE A 34 12.43 11.87 20.23
N GLY A 35 13.32 12.85 20.16
CA GLY A 35 13.47 13.66 18.95
C GLY A 35 13.97 12.86 17.75
N MET A 36 13.51 13.20 16.55
CA MET A 36 13.94 12.55 15.30
C MET A 36 15.46 12.66 15.07
N ASN A 37 16.10 13.72 15.55
CA ASN A 37 17.55 13.93 15.48
C ASN A 37 18.38 12.90 16.25
N ARG A 38 17.74 12.11 17.12
CA ARG A 38 18.35 11.02 17.89
C ARG A 38 18.20 9.66 17.21
N ILE A 39 17.61 9.62 16.03
CA ILE A 39 17.34 8.40 15.28
C ILE A 39 17.97 8.51 13.91
N GLU A 40 18.90 7.63 13.64
CA GLU A 40 19.52 7.47 12.31
C GLU A 40 18.95 6.23 11.64
N VAL A 41 18.46 6.37 10.40
CA VAL A 41 17.97 5.25 9.59
C VAL A 41 18.80 5.12 8.34
N ASP A 42 19.40 3.96 8.15
CA ASP A 42 20.23 3.61 7.02
C ASP A 42 19.61 2.47 6.21
N VAL A 43 19.72 2.54 4.89
CA VAL A 43 19.17 1.57 3.94
C VAL A 43 20.29 1.01 3.06
N PRO A 44 21.19 0.17 3.59
CA PRO A 44 22.32 -0.34 2.84
C PRO A 44 21.88 -1.26 1.69
N ARG A 45 20.76 -1.97 1.87
CA ARG A 45 20.16 -2.88 0.90
C ARG A 45 18.65 -2.84 0.96
N LEU A 46 18.00 -2.36 -0.09
CA LEU A 46 16.54 -2.42 -0.19
C LEU A 46 16.04 -3.81 -0.61
N GLY A 47 16.71 -4.44 -1.56
CA GLY A 47 16.32 -5.76 -2.08
C GLY A 47 15.00 -5.76 -2.87
N GLY A 48 14.57 -4.59 -3.34
CA GLY A 48 13.27 -4.37 -3.97
C GLY A 48 12.17 -4.02 -2.96
N GLY A 49 11.31 -3.09 -3.32
CA GLY A 49 10.20 -2.63 -2.48
C GLY A 49 8.86 -2.70 -3.21
N PHE A 50 8.82 -2.20 -4.46
CA PHE A 50 7.64 -2.23 -5.34
C PHE A 50 6.38 -1.63 -4.69
N GLY A 51 6.54 -0.69 -3.73
CA GLY A 51 5.47 -0.12 -2.92
C GLY A 51 5.28 -0.80 -1.56
N GLY A 52 5.61 -2.08 -1.41
CA GLY A 52 5.36 -2.86 -0.18
C GLY A 52 6.26 -2.53 1.01
N LYS A 53 7.25 -1.66 0.85
CA LYS A 53 8.19 -1.25 1.90
C LYS A 53 8.18 0.26 2.15
N GLU A 54 7.10 0.94 1.84
CA GLU A 54 6.91 2.35 2.19
C GLU A 54 6.57 2.44 3.68
N ASP A 55 5.30 2.37 4.05
CA ASP A 55 4.87 2.46 5.44
C ASP A 55 5.04 1.16 6.24
N GLN A 56 4.82 0.00 5.62
CA GLN A 56 4.88 -1.32 6.26
C GLN A 56 6.23 -1.64 6.93
N ALA A 57 7.33 -1.10 6.39
CA ALA A 57 8.67 -1.29 6.97
C ALA A 57 8.84 -0.63 8.34
N SER A 58 8.03 0.39 8.66
CA SER A 58 8.13 1.16 9.90
C SER A 58 7.85 0.33 11.15
N ALA A 59 6.95 -0.65 11.05
CA ALA A 59 6.64 -1.54 12.18
C ALA A 59 7.87 -2.36 12.63
N TRP A 60 8.60 -2.91 11.69
CA TRP A 60 9.81 -3.70 11.97
C TRP A 60 10.95 -2.84 12.52
N GLY A 61 11.10 -1.63 11.96
CA GLY A 61 12.03 -0.63 12.46
C GLY A 61 11.73 -0.23 13.90
N ALA A 62 10.46 0.03 14.21
CA ALA A 62 10.01 0.41 15.56
C ALA A 62 10.22 -0.70 16.59
N MET A 63 9.88 -1.95 16.27
CA MET A 63 10.09 -3.09 17.18
C MET A 63 11.56 -3.33 17.47
N ALA A 64 12.42 -3.32 16.44
CA ALA A 64 13.86 -3.47 16.63
C ALA A 64 14.45 -2.32 17.45
N ALA A 65 14.07 -1.08 17.13
CA ALA A 65 14.56 0.11 17.80
C ALA A 65 14.11 0.17 19.27
N MET A 66 12.84 -0.13 19.55
CA MET A 66 12.30 -0.17 20.91
C MET A 66 13.04 -1.19 21.78
N THR A 67 13.26 -2.39 21.25
CA THR A 67 14.00 -3.44 21.95
C THR A 67 15.44 -3.00 22.20
N ALA A 68 16.13 -2.44 21.22
CA ALA A 68 17.50 -1.96 21.36
C ALA A 68 17.62 -0.80 22.36
N TYR A 69 16.66 0.13 22.31
CA TYR A 69 16.63 1.30 23.18
C TYR A 69 16.41 0.93 24.65
N ILE A 70 15.47 0.03 24.94
CA ILE A 70 15.13 -0.39 26.32
C ILE A 70 16.22 -1.29 26.90
N LEU A 71 16.68 -2.28 26.14
CA LEU A 71 17.65 -3.27 26.64
C LEU A 71 19.11 -2.80 26.55
N LYS A 72 19.35 -1.63 25.91
CA LYS A 72 20.70 -1.10 25.65
C LYS A 72 21.63 -2.12 24.94
N ARG A 73 21.05 -2.92 24.04
CA ARG A 73 21.74 -3.96 23.26
C ARG A 73 21.24 -3.98 21.82
N PRO A 74 22.06 -4.43 20.87
CA PRO A 74 21.58 -4.64 19.50
C PRO A 74 20.39 -5.59 19.44
N ALA A 75 19.42 -5.28 18.59
CA ALA A 75 18.23 -6.07 18.36
C ALA A 75 17.90 -6.20 16.86
N LYS A 76 17.35 -7.33 16.49
CA LYS A 76 16.97 -7.63 15.12
C LYS A 76 15.52 -8.14 15.08
N CYS A 77 14.72 -7.63 14.15
CA CYS A 77 13.35 -8.06 13.91
C CYS A 77 13.21 -8.48 12.44
N ILE A 78 13.11 -9.77 12.21
CA ILE A 78 12.91 -10.35 10.86
C ILE A 78 11.77 -11.37 10.99
N PRO A 79 10.57 -11.10 10.44
CA PRO A 79 9.49 -12.09 10.45
C PRO A 79 9.87 -13.31 9.61
N HIS A 80 9.43 -14.47 10.04
CA HIS A 80 9.49 -15.67 9.23
C HIS A 80 8.59 -15.51 8.00
N ARG A 81 8.90 -16.19 6.87
CA ARG A 81 8.12 -16.07 5.64
C ARG A 81 6.61 -16.27 5.83
N MET A 82 6.22 -17.24 6.64
CA MET A 82 4.80 -17.52 6.89
C MET A 82 4.11 -16.43 7.72
N GLU A 83 4.84 -15.81 8.64
CA GLU A 83 4.36 -14.66 9.42
C GLU A 83 4.24 -13.42 8.52
N ASP A 84 5.26 -13.15 7.73
CA ASP A 84 5.25 -12.06 6.74
C ASP A 84 4.05 -12.18 5.78
N MET A 85 3.77 -13.39 5.27
CA MET A 85 2.62 -13.66 4.41
C MET A 85 1.27 -13.36 5.07
N ARG A 86 1.16 -13.52 6.39
CA ARG A 86 -0.07 -13.33 7.17
C ARG A 86 -0.23 -11.91 7.70
N MET A 87 0.86 -11.24 8.06
CA MET A 87 0.84 -10.01 8.85
C MET A 87 1.03 -8.75 8.00
N THR A 88 1.78 -8.84 6.88
CA THR A 88 2.08 -7.67 6.07
C THR A 88 1.01 -7.40 5.01
N GLY A 89 0.86 -6.13 4.68
CA GLY A 89 -0.04 -5.67 3.63
C GLY A 89 0.30 -6.23 2.25
N LYS A 90 -0.73 -6.40 1.45
CA LYS A 90 -0.67 -6.87 0.06
C LYS A 90 -1.32 -5.83 -0.84
N ARG A 91 -1.35 -6.08 -2.14
CA ARG A 91 -2.19 -5.30 -3.06
C ARG A 91 -3.63 -5.30 -2.56
N ASN A 92 -4.26 -4.13 -2.49
CA ASN A 92 -5.66 -4.04 -2.10
C ASN A 92 -6.54 -4.92 -3.00
N PRO A 93 -7.28 -5.89 -2.45
CA PRO A 93 -8.34 -6.58 -3.17
C PRO A 93 -9.50 -5.63 -3.45
N TYR A 94 -10.18 -5.84 -4.58
CA TYR A 94 -11.35 -5.07 -4.98
C TYR A 94 -12.51 -5.98 -5.34
N SER A 95 -13.72 -5.51 -5.04
CA SER A 95 -14.97 -5.91 -5.67
C SER A 95 -15.49 -4.74 -6.48
N SER A 96 -16.18 -5.01 -7.59
CA SER A 96 -16.64 -3.91 -8.43
C SER A 96 -17.93 -4.27 -9.15
N ASP A 97 -18.86 -3.31 -9.21
CA ASP A 97 -20.04 -3.36 -10.03
C ASP A 97 -19.83 -2.44 -11.23
N TYR A 98 -20.33 -2.81 -12.41
CA TYR A 98 -20.21 -1.97 -13.59
C TYR A 98 -21.40 -2.10 -14.53
N LYS A 99 -21.58 -1.04 -15.34
CA LYS A 99 -22.46 -1.02 -16.51
C LYS A 99 -21.70 -0.38 -17.65
N ILE A 100 -21.87 -0.92 -18.86
CA ILE A 100 -21.29 -0.37 -20.08
C ILE A 100 -22.40 -0.21 -21.11
N GLY A 101 -22.48 0.96 -21.74
CA GLY A 101 -23.43 1.29 -22.80
C GLY A 101 -22.75 1.37 -24.16
N LEU A 102 -23.32 0.70 -25.14
CA LEU A 102 -22.85 0.71 -26.52
C LEU A 102 -23.93 1.32 -27.42
N ASP A 103 -23.51 1.98 -28.52
CA ASP A 103 -24.41 2.37 -29.61
C ASP A 103 -24.62 1.21 -30.62
N GLU A 104 -25.39 1.46 -31.65
CA GLU A 104 -25.70 0.48 -32.72
C GLU A 104 -24.46 0.08 -33.55
N HIS A 105 -23.36 0.84 -33.43
CA HIS A 105 -22.07 0.57 -34.10
C HIS A 105 -21.03 -0.03 -33.11
N TYR A 106 -21.47 -0.43 -31.91
CA TYR A 106 -20.62 -0.95 -30.85
C TYR A 106 -19.59 0.03 -30.27
N ASN A 107 -19.76 1.35 -30.48
CA ASN A 107 -18.93 2.34 -29.79
C ASN A 107 -19.35 2.44 -28.33
N ILE A 108 -18.39 2.55 -27.43
CA ILE A 108 -18.65 2.74 -26.00
C ILE A 108 -19.12 4.19 -25.80
N ILE A 109 -20.38 4.38 -25.42
CA ILE A 109 -20.97 5.70 -25.17
C ILE A 109 -21.12 6.03 -23.68
N ALA A 110 -21.19 5.03 -22.82
CA ALA A 110 -21.34 5.24 -21.38
C ALA A 110 -20.65 4.15 -20.56
N TYR A 111 -20.13 4.54 -19.40
CA TYR A 111 -19.54 3.63 -18.43
C TYR A 111 -19.88 4.09 -17.02
N GLU A 112 -20.41 3.18 -16.23
CA GLU A 112 -20.67 3.36 -14.80
C GLU A 112 -19.90 2.27 -14.04
N ALA A 113 -19.17 2.64 -12.99
CA ALA A 113 -18.53 1.65 -12.13
C ALA A 113 -18.51 2.10 -10.67
N THR A 114 -18.71 1.14 -9.77
CA THR A 114 -18.50 1.30 -8.35
C THR A 114 -17.43 0.34 -7.87
N PHE A 115 -16.39 0.87 -7.24
CA PHE A 115 -15.26 0.11 -6.73
C PHE A 115 -15.34 -0.01 -5.22
N TYR A 116 -15.14 -1.20 -4.68
CA TYR A 116 -15.05 -1.47 -3.23
C TYR A 116 -13.67 -2.03 -2.92
N GLN A 117 -12.83 -1.19 -2.32
CA GLN A 117 -11.46 -1.53 -1.95
C GLN A 117 -11.43 -2.11 -0.54
N ASN A 118 -10.77 -3.25 -0.36
CA ASN A 118 -10.43 -3.74 0.96
C ASN A 118 -9.17 -3.03 1.48
N GLY A 119 -9.35 -2.08 2.41
CA GLY A 119 -8.25 -1.34 3.03
C GLY A 119 -7.56 -2.08 4.17
N GLY A 120 -8.24 -3.05 4.79
CA GLY A 120 -7.78 -3.67 6.03
C GLY A 120 -8.17 -2.85 7.28
N ALA A 121 -7.55 -3.15 8.41
CA ALA A 121 -7.90 -2.55 9.71
C ALA A 121 -7.41 -1.09 9.88
N ALA A 122 -6.43 -0.67 9.11
CA ALA A 122 -5.89 0.70 9.07
C ALA A 122 -5.72 1.16 7.63
N ALA A 123 -5.75 2.47 7.43
CA ALA A 123 -5.75 3.06 6.10
C ALA A 123 -4.48 2.79 5.30
N ASP A 124 -3.30 2.89 5.93
CA ASP A 124 -2.00 2.83 5.22
C ASP A 124 -2.05 3.75 3.98
N LEU A 125 -1.67 3.28 2.81
CA LEU A 125 -1.74 4.02 1.55
C LEU A 125 -3.04 3.79 0.76
N SER A 126 -4.01 3.07 1.32
CA SER A 126 -5.26 2.72 0.64
C SER A 126 -6.04 3.90 0.06
N PRO A 127 -6.14 5.08 0.72
CA PRO A 127 -6.83 6.22 0.11
C PRO A 127 -6.19 6.71 -1.20
N ALA A 128 -4.88 6.87 -1.24
CA ALA A 128 -4.16 7.30 -2.43
C ALA A 128 -4.22 6.26 -3.56
N ILE A 129 -4.24 4.97 -3.21
CA ILE A 129 -4.44 3.86 -4.15
C ILE A 129 -5.85 3.93 -4.76
N LEU A 130 -6.85 4.23 -3.95
CA LEU A 130 -8.24 4.39 -4.38
C LEU A 130 -8.41 5.53 -5.38
N GLU A 131 -7.81 6.69 -5.08
CA GLU A 131 -7.80 7.84 -5.98
C GLU A 131 -7.21 7.48 -7.34
N ARG A 132 -6.09 6.77 -7.36
CA ARG A 132 -5.48 6.32 -8.60
C ARG A 132 -6.35 5.29 -9.34
N THR A 133 -7.09 4.45 -8.65
CA THR A 133 -8.08 3.56 -9.28
C THR A 133 -9.13 4.36 -10.06
N LEU A 134 -9.65 5.44 -9.47
CA LEU A 134 -10.60 6.35 -10.13
C LEU A 134 -10.00 7.02 -11.37
N PHE A 135 -8.77 7.54 -11.28
CA PHE A 135 -8.09 8.17 -12.41
C PHE A 135 -7.82 7.22 -13.59
N HIS A 136 -7.78 5.91 -13.35
CA HIS A 136 -7.53 4.90 -14.37
C HIS A 136 -8.75 4.05 -14.69
N ALA A 137 -9.94 4.44 -14.22
CA ALA A 137 -11.16 3.65 -14.37
C ALA A 137 -11.60 3.47 -15.84
N THR A 138 -11.29 4.45 -16.70
CA THR A 138 -11.59 4.38 -18.14
C THR A 138 -10.41 3.86 -18.97
N ASN A 139 -9.28 3.55 -18.34
CA ASN A 139 -8.04 3.22 -19.05
C ASN A 139 -7.70 4.31 -20.09
N SER A 140 -7.39 3.96 -21.32
CA SER A 140 -7.09 4.86 -22.43
C SER A 140 -8.30 5.10 -23.38
N TYR A 141 -9.48 4.60 -23.00
CA TYR A 141 -10.67 4.75 -23.81
C TYR A 141 -11.30 6.15 -23.69
N ASN A 142 -11.71 6.72 -24.81
CA ASN A 142 -12.50 7.95 -24.84
C ASN A 142 -13.98 7.59 -24.71
N ILE A 143 -14.57 7.85 -23.56
CA ILE A 143 -15.96 7.53 -23.24
C ILE A 143 -16.70 8.83 -22.93
N PRO A 144 -17.75 9.19 -23.71
CA PRO A 144 -18.45 10.47 -23.54
C PRO A 144 -19.11 10.64 -22.17
N HIS A 145 -19.70 9.58 -21.62
CA HIS A 145 -20.44 9.63 -20.35
C HIS A 145 -19.84 8.64 -19.37
N VAL A 146 -19.23 9.15 -18.31
CA VAL A 146 -18.59 8.36 -17.26
C VAL A 146 -19.08 8.75 -15.88
N HIS A 147 -19.49 7.76 -15.11
CA HIS A 147 -19.79 7.90 -13.68
C HIS A 147 -19.07 6.82 -12.90
N VAL A 148 -18.09 7.21 -12.07
CA VAL A 148 -17.32 6.27 -11.25
C VAL A 148 -17.31 6.70 -9.79
N VAL A 149 -17.54 5.73 -8.91
CA VAL A 149 -17.53 5.90 -7.46
C VAL A 149 -16.61 4.84 -6.86
N ALA A 150 -15.90 5.19 -5.79
CA ALA A 150 -15.04 4.23 -5.10
C ALA A 150 -15.14 4.39 -3.58
N HIS A 151 -15.13 3.25 -2.90
CA HIS A 151 -15.23 3.14 -1.44
C HIS A 151 -14.03 2.38 -0.89
N SER A 152 -13.28 2.98 0.04
CA SER A 152 -12.27 2.26 0.80
C SER A 152 -12.89 1.66 2.05
N CYS A 153 -13.04 0.34 2.07
CA CYS A 153 -13.74 -0.37 3.13
C CYS A 153 -12.76 -0.81 4.21
N ARG A 154 -13.05 -0.44 5.46
CA ARG A 154 -12.34 -0.96 6.62
C ARG A 154 -12.77 -2.40 6.89
N THR A 155 -11.80 -3.28 7.14
CA THR A 155 -12.03 -4.69 7.46
C THR A 155 -11.19 -5.14 8.66
N ASN A 156 -11.39 -6.36 9.13
CA ASN A 156 -10.59 -6.94 10.23
C ASN A 156 -9.33 -7.67 9.75
N LEU A 157 -8.94 -7.48 8.49
CA LEU A 157 -7.72 -8.04 7.91
C LEU A 157 -6.51 -7.12 8.17
N PRO A 158 -5.28 -7.62 8.03
CA PRO A 158 -4.10 -6.75 8.03
C PRO A 158 -4.24 -5.60 7.02
N PRO A 159 -3.72 -4.40 7.33
CA PRO A 159 -3.77 -3.27 6.42
C PRO A 159 -3.12 -3.62 5.09
N ASN A 160 -3.86 -3.43 3.99
CA ASN A 160 -3.29 -3.52 2.65
C ASN A 160 -2.48 -2.27 2.34
N THR A 161 -1.58 -2.35 1.37
CA THR A 161 -0.62 -1.29 1.11
C THR A 161 -0.33 -1.13 -0.38
N ALA A 162 0.52 -0.17 -0.70
CA ALA A 162 1.02 0.04 -2.04
C ALA A 162 1.64 -1.24 -2.64
N PHE A 163 1.29 -1.49 -3.87
CA PHE A 163 1.97 -2.46 -4.71
C PHE A 163 2.03 -1.95 -6.14
N ARG A 164 3.06 -2.31 -6.88
CA ARG A 164 3.36 -1.88 -8.25
C ARG A 164 2.10 -1.66 -9.09
N GLY A 165 1.97 -0.45 -9.69
CA GLY A 165 0.78 0.00 -10.41
C GLY A 165 -0.20 0.80 -9.56
N PHE A 166 -0.17 0.66 -8.21
CA PHE A 166 -0.77 1.57 -7.23
C PHE A 166 -2.23 1.98 -7.54
N GLY A 167 -3.12 1.00 -7.75
CA GLY A 167 -4.52 1.24 -8.06
C GLY A 167 -4.86 1.24 -9.56
N GLY A 168 -3.92 1.60 -10.43
CA GLY A 168 -4.13 1.57 -11.88
C GLY A 168 -4.57 0.20 -12.40
N PRO A 169 -3.88 -0.90 -12.06
CA PRO A 169 -4.28 -2.24 -12.52
C PRO A 169 -5.70 -2.63 -12.11
N GLN A 170 -6.16 -2.21 -10.92
CA GLN A 170 -7.51 -2.52 -10.44
C GLN A 170 -8.58 -1.77 -11.24
N GLY A 171 -8.37 -0.47 -11.51
CA GLY A 171 -9.28 0.33 -12.33
C GLY A 171 -9.36 -0.18 -13.77
N MET A 172 -8.20 -0.36 -14.40
CA MET A 172 -8.10 -0.84 -15.78
C MET A 172 -8.71 -2.23 -15.98
N PHE A 173 -8.51 -3.13 -15.01
CA PHE A 173 -9.04 -4.49 -15.09
C PHE A 173 -10.56 -4.51 -15.24
N VAL A 174 -11.28 -3.63 -14.55
CA VAL A 174 -12.75 -3.64 -14.53
C VAL A 174 -13.33 -3.21 -15.88
N ILE A 175 -12.77 -2.15 -16.50
CA ILE A 175 -13.24 -1.72 -17.82
C ILE A 175 -12.88 -2.73 -18.90
N GLU A 176 -11.70 -3.34 -18.86
CA GLU A 176 -11.33 -4.40 -19.81
C GLU A 176 -12.26 -5.62 -19.66
N ALA A 177 -12.60 -6.00 -18.42
CA ALA A 177 -13.57 -7.06 -18.16
C ALA A 177 -14.98 -6.69 -18.66
N ALA A 178 -15.38 -5.42 -18.56
CA ALA A 178 -16.67 -4.94 -19.05
C ALA A 178 -16.74 -5.02 -20.60
N ILE A 179 -15.65 -4.65 -21.28
CA ILE A 179 -15.54 -4.74 -22.73
C ILE A 179 -15.56 -6.19 -23.22
N ASP A 180 -14.77 -7.07 -22.59
CA ASP A 180 -14.77 -8.51 -22.90
C ASP A 180 -16.16 -9.13 -22.69
N HIS A 181 -16.85 -8.73 -21.60
CA HIS A 181 -18.20 -9.21 -21.32
C HIS A 181 -19.23 -8.67 -22.37
N ALA A 182 -19.11 -7.43 -22.79
CA ALA A 182 -19.95 -6.87 -23.84
C ALA A 182 -19.73 -7.63 -25.16
N ALA A 183 -18.47 -7.83 -25.57
CA ALA A 183 -18.11 -8.54 -26.80
C ALA A 183 -18.60 -10.00 -26.85
N LYS A 184 -18.83 -10.65 -25.71
CA LYS A 184 -19.39 -12.00 -25.63
C LYS A 184 -20.91 -12.06 -25.73
N LYS A 185 -21.58 -10.90 -25.59
CA LYS A 185 -23.05 -10.78 -25.62
C LYS A 185 -23.58 -10.21 -26.93
N THR A 186 -22.72 -9.57 -27.68
CA THR A 186 -23.01 -9.01 -29.03
C THR A 186 -22.56 -9.95 -30.15
#